data_4121e6e86367eb8fd70f407577cd06b9
#
_entry.id   4121e6e86367eb8fd70f407577cd06b9
#
_cell.length_a   1.000
_cell.length_b   1.000
_cell.length_c   1.000
_cell.angle_alpha   90.00
_cell.angle_beta   90.00
_cell.angle_gamma   90.00
#
_symmetry.space_group_name_H-M   'P 1'
#
loop_
_entity.id
_entity.type
_entity.pdbx_description
1 polymer ?
#
loop_
_entity_poly.entity_id
_entity_poly.type
_entity_poly.pdbx_seq_one_letter_code
_entity_poly.pdbx_strand_id
1 'polypeptide(L)'
;YEGRWRNGEHHGEGSLTFESGYKISGEWRFGELTMGTATWPNGNKYEGQFKNWNWHGHGKFSVPNGHHILGQFKEQKPWDTIEYDKNGVIVGKIVNGVKTIENSRQVPPELEVDSAL
;
A
#
# COMPACT_ATOMS: atom_id res chain seq x y z
N TYR A 1 -20.34 -8.25 6.47
CA TYR A 1 -20.33 -7.22 5.44
C TYR A 1 -21.47 -6.24 5.70
N GLU A 2 -21.14 -4.97 5.61
CA GLU A 2 -22.13 -3.92 5.71
C GLU A 2 -22.06 -3.06 4.46
N GLY A 3 -23.15 -3.04 3.68
CA GLY A 3 -23.16 -2.27 2.46
C GLY A 3 -24.21 -2.77 1.49
N ARG A 4 -24.00 -2.45 0.24
CA ARG A 4 -25.00 -2.77 -0.78
C ARG A 4 -24.78 -4.14 -1.37
N TRP A 5 -25.87 -4.73 -1.83
CA TRP A 5 -25.89 -6.06 -2.43
C TRP A 5 -26.54 -5.98 -3.81
N ARG A 6 -26.09 -6.83 -4.70
CA ARG A 6 -26.69 -6.98 -6.01
C ARG A 6 -26.56 -8.45 -6.43
N ASN A 7 -27.69 -9.08 -6.71
CA ASN A 7 -27.73 -10.48 -7.11
C ASN A 7 -26.97 -11.38 -6.14
N GLY A 8 -27.08 -11.08 -4.84
CA GLY A 8 -26.43 -11.88 -3.81
C GLY A 8 -24.94 -11.61 -3.62
N GLU A 9 -24.40 -10.62 -4.30
CA GLU A 9 -22.98 -10.28 -4.20
C GLU A 9 -22.78 -8.88 -3.66
N HIS A 10 -21.65 -8.66 -2.99
CA HIS A 10 -21.25 -7.33 -2.55
C HIS A 10 -21.16 -6.42 -3.78
N HIS A 11 -21.74 -5.24 -3.71
CA HIS A 11 -21.77 -4.34 -4.84
C HIS A 11 -21.92 -2.89 -4.39
N GLY A 12 -21.16 -1.98 -5.00
CA GLY A 12 -21.20 -0.57 -4.62
C GLY A 12 -20.46 -0.35 -3.32
N GLU A 13 -20.90 0.66 -2.57
CA GLU A 13 -20.25 1.03 -1.31
C GLU A 13 -20.50 0.00 -0.22
N GLY A 14 -19.45 -0.42 0.45
CA GLY A 14 -19.59 -1.33 1.56
C GLY A 14 -18.31 -1.59 2.30
N SER A 15 -18.41 -2.25 3.45
CA SER A 15 -17.25 -2.59 4.25
C SER A 15 -17.38 -4.01 4.79
N LEU A 16 -16.22 -4.67 4.91
CA LEU A 16 -16.13 -6.03 5.43
C LEU A 16 -15.08 -6.03 6.55
N THR A 17 -15.48 -6.53 7.71
CA THR A 17 -14.58 -6.61 8.86
C THR A 17 -14.33 -8.08 9.19
N PHE A 18 -13.06 -8.43 9.38
CA PHE A 18 -12.65 -9.79 9.74
C PHE A 18 -12.48 -9.89 11.25
N GLU A 19 -12.50 -11.11 11.75
CA GLU A 19 -12.34 -11.35 13.20
C GLU A 19 -11.06 -10.75 13.75
N SER A 20 -10.01 -10.72 12.94
CA SER A 20 -8.72 -10.18 13.36
C SER A 20 -8.76 -8.68 13.60
N GLY A 21 -9.83 -8.01 13.16
CA GLY A 21 -9.92 -6.56 13.18
C GLY A 21 -9.48 -5.90 11.90
N TYR A 22 -8.98 -6.68 10.95
CA TYR A 22 -8.66 -6.17 9.62
C TYR A 22 -9.98 -5.79 8.94
N LYS A 23 -10.01 -4.62 8.35
CA LYS A 23 -11.23 -4.11 7.73
C LYS A 23 -10.92 -3.55 6.35
N ILE A 24 -11.79 -3.87 5.38
CA ILE A 24 -11.68 -3.31 4.03
C ILE A 24 -13.01 -2.65 3.68
N SER A 25 -12.94 -1.52 3.00
CA SER A 25 -14.14 -0.78 2.63
C SER A 25 -13.88 -0.01 1.34
N GLY A 26 -14.96 0.26 0.62
CA GLY A 26 -14.88 1.04 -0.60
C GLY A 26 -15.88 0.57 -1.63
N GLU A 27 -15.42 0.52 -2.88
CA GLU A 27 -16.26 0.15 -4.02
C GLU A 27 -16.13 -1.34 -4.34
N TRP A 28 -17.26 -2.02 -4.35
CA TRP A 28 -17.34 -3.45 -4.60
C TRP A 28 -17.98 -3.73 -5.96
N ARG A 29 -17.48 -4.71 -6.66
CA ARG A 29 -18.06 -5.17 -7.91
C ARG A 29 -17.98 -6.69 -7.95
N PHE A 30 -19.13 -7.32 -8.25
CA PHE A 30 -19.19 -8.78 -8.41
C PHE A 30 -18.53 -9.52 -7.25
N GLY A 31 -18.78 -9.03 -6.02
CA GLY A 31 -18.27 -9.67 -4.83
C GLY A 31 -16.85 -9.30 -4.45
N GLU A 32 -16.17 -8.46 -5.22
CA GLU A 32 -14.78 -8.07 -4.95
C GLU A 32 -14.64 -6.58 -4.72
N LEU A 33 -13.73 -6.22 -3.81
CA LEU A 33 -13.36 -4.82 -3.63
C LEU A 33 -12.43 -4.42 -4.76
N THR A 34 -12.75 -3.30 -5.43
CA THR A 34 -11.95 -2.83 -6.55
C THR A 34 -11.13 -1.59 -6.21
N MET A 35 -11.65 -0.74 -5.33
CA MET A 35 -10.95 0.44 -4.88
C MET A 35 -11.43 0.77 -3.47
N GLY A 36 -10.51 1.09 -2.59
CA GLY A 36 -10.91 1.42 -1.23
C GLY A 36 -9.75 1.46 -0.27
N THR A 37 -10.07 1.15 0.98
CA THR A 37 -9.15 1.30 2.10
C THR A 37 -9.12 0.01 2.91
N ALA A 38 -7.91 -0.40 3.30
CA ALA A 38 -7.72 -1.51 4.22
C ALA A 38 -7.06 -0.95 5.48
N THR A 39 -7.58 -1.34 6.65
CA THR A 39 -7.02 -0.88 7.93
C THR A 39 -6.80 -2.07 8.85
N TRP A 40 -5.73 -1.97 9.66
CA TRP A 40 -5.38 -2.97 10.64
C TRP A 40 -5.52 -2.38 12.04
N PRO A 41 -5.73 -3.20 13.07
CA PRO A 41 -5.85 -2.69 14.43
C PRO A 41 -4.66 -1.88 14.91
N ASN A 42 -3.46 -2.15 14.38
CA ASN A 42 -2.26 -1.40 14.77
C ASN A 42 -2.17 -0.02 14.14
N GLY A 43 -3.14 0.35 13.29
CA GLY A 43 -3.16 1.65 12.66
C GLY A 43 -2.55 1.71 11.28
N ASN A 44 -2.01 0.60 10.78
CA ASN A 44 -1.53 0.57 9.41
C ASN A 44 -2.72 0.70 8.46
N LYS A 45 -2.49 1.29 7.29
CA LYS A 45 -3.56 1.56 6.34
C LYS A 45 -3.06 1.48 4.90
N TYR A 46 -3.86 0.86 4.05
CA TYR A 46 -3.63 0.90 2.61
C TYR A 46 -4.83 1.59 1.95
N GLU A 47 -4.55 2.48 1.01
CA GLU A 47 -5.59 3.16 0.25
C GLU A 47 -5.25 3.03 -1.22
N GLY A 48 -6.17 2.48 -2.02
CA GLY A 48 -5.91 2.36 -3.44
C GLY A 48 -6.71 1.26 -4.10
N GLN A 49 -6.12 0.69 -5.14
CA GLN A 49 -6.77 -0.31 -5.96
C GLN A 49 -6.58 -1.71 -5.40
N PHE A 50 -7.58 -2.55 -5.64
CA PHE A 50 -7.57 -3.96 -5.22
C PHE A 50 -7.87 -4.84 -6.41
N LYS A 51 -7.33 -6.06 -6.40
CA LYS A 51 -7.64 -7.07 -7.39
C LYS A 51 -7.46 -8.43 -6.75
N ASN A 52 -8.46 -9.30 -6.90
CA ASN A 52 -8.43 -10.64 -6.31
C ASN A 52 -8.14 -10.59 -4.81
N TRP A 53 -8.75 -9.62 -4.12
CA TRP A 53 -8.62 -9.41 -2.67
C TRP A 53 -7.24 -8.92 -2.25
N ASN A 54 -6.37 -8.58 -3.20
CA ASN A 54 -5.02 -8.09 -2.91
C ASN A 54 -4.87 -6.64 -3.31
N TRP A 55 -3.98 -5.93 -2.64
CA TRP A 55 -3.58 -4.60 -3.09
C TRP A 55 -2.94 -4.76 -4.46
N HIS A 56 -3.36 -3.95 -5.39
CA HIS A 56 -2.88 -4.10 -6.75
C HIS A 56 -3.07 -2.80 -7.50
N GLY A 57 -2.04 -2.39 -8.27
CA GLY A 57 -2.11 -1.12 -8.98
C GLY A 57 -1.72 0.03 -8.08
N HIS A 58 -2.26 1.20 -8.37
CA HIS A 58 -1.90 2.41 -7.63
C HIS A 58 -2.43 2.39 -6.21
N GLY A 59 -1.58 2.77 -5.26
CA GLY A 59 -2.01 2.81 -3.88
C GLY A 59 -1.01 3.50 -2.96
N LYS A 60 -1.40 3.61 -1.70
CA LYS A 60 -0.60 4.22 -0.65
C LYS A 60 -0.72 3.36 0.60
N PHE A 61 0.40 2.92 1.11
CA PHE A 61 0.45 2.21 2.39
C PHE A 61 1.09 3.14 3.42
N SER A 62 0.46 3.27 4.58
CA SER A 62 0.96 4.16 5.61
C SER A 62 0.92 3.49 6.98
N VAL A 63 1.81 3.93 7.86
CA VAL A 63 1.87 3.45 9.24
C VAL A 63 1.68 4.65 10.17
N PRO A 64 1.31 4.41 11.45
CA PRO A 64 0.97 5.51 12.35
C PRO A 64 2.05 6.56 12.57
N ASN A 65 3.32 6.18 12.44
CA ASN A 65 4.40 7.14 12.67
C ASN A 65 4.61 8.12 11.51
N GLY A 66 3.83 7.98 10.43
CA GLY A 66 3.90 8.90 9.31
C GLY A 66 4.70 8.40 8.12
N HIS A 67 5.41 7.28 8.23
CA HIS A 67 6.05 6.68 7.07
C HIS A 67 4.99 6.19 6.10
N HIS A 68 5.24 6.32 4.81
CA HIS A 68 4.29 5.84 3.82
C HIS A 68 4.99 5.47 2.52
N ILE A 69 4.35 4.60 1.77
CA ILE A 69 4.84 4.09 0.50
C ILE A 69 3.80 4.40 -0.55
N LEU A 70 4.22 5.08 -1.63
CA LEU A 70 3.34 5.46 -2.72
C LEU A 70 3.79 4.81 -4.01
N GLY A 71 2.85 4.39 -4.84
CA GLY A 71 3.15 3.91 -6.16
C GLY A 71 2.33 2.71 -6.55
N GLN A 72 2.95 1.75 -7.22
CA GLN A 72 2.26 0.57 -7.71
C GLN A 72 2.55 -0.64 -6.85
N PHE A 73 1.48 -1.35 -6.53
CA PHE A 73 1.52 -2.57 -5.73
C PHE A 73 1.11 -3.75 -6.59
N LYS A 74 1.60 -4.92 -6.26
CA LYS A 74 1.26 -6.14 -6.96
C LYS A 74 1.15 -7.27 -5.96
N GLU A 75 -0.05 -7.85 -5.85
CA GLU A 75 -0.31 -8.96 -4.95
C GLU A 75 0.14 -8.66 -3.51
N GLN A 76 -0.27 -7.50 -3.01
CA GLN A 76 -0.01 -7.03 -1.65
C GLN A 76 1.45 -6.72 -1.37
N LYS A 77 2.23 -6.47 -2.41
CA LYS A 77 3.63 -6.10 -2.25
C LYS A 77 3.94 -4.85 -3.06
N PRO A 78 4.84 -4.01 -2.56
CA PRO A 78 5.30 -2.88 -3.37
C PRO A 78 5.98 -3.40 -4.62
N TRP A 79 5.66 -2.81 -5.76
CA TRP A 79 6.26 -3.19 -7.03
C TRP A 79 7.10 -2.06 -7.61
N ASP A 80 6.48 -0.90 -7.83
CA ASP A 80 7.18 0.31 -8.24
C ASP A 80 6.72 1.41 -7.30
N THR A 81 7.48 1.63 -6.24
CA THR A 81 7.06 2.53 -5.18
C THR A 81 8.21 3.38 -4.67
N ILE A 82 7.84 4.48 -4.03
CA ILE A 82 8.78 5.35 -3.33
C ILE A 82 8.33 5.41 -1.88
N GLU A 83 9.27 5.21 -0.97
CA GLU A 83 9.00 5.27 0.45
C GLU A 83 9.45 6.62 1.01
N TYR A 84 8.60 7.20 1.86
CA TYR A 84 8.83 8.49 2.48
C TYR A 84 8.80 8.35 4.00
N ASP A 85 9.60 9.17 4.68
CA ASP A 85 9.50 9.23 6.14
C ASP A 85 8.38 10.22 6.51
N LYS A 86 8.18 10.43 7.81
CA LYS A 86 7.10 11.28 8.31
C LYS A 86 7.22 12.73 7.85
N ASN A 87 8.39 13.15 7.44
CA ASN A 87 8.64 14.51 7.00
C ASN A 87 8.57 14.64 5.48
N GLY A 88 8.22 13.58 4.78
CA GLY A 88 8.13 13.60 3.33
C GLY A 88 9.45 13.40 2.62
N VAL A 89 10.48 12.98 3.34
CA VAL A 89 11.80 12.74 2.75
C VAL A 89 11.86 11.32 2.20
N ILE A 90 12.37 11.17 0.98
CA ILE A 90 12.49 9.87 0.34
C ILE A 90 13.56 9.06 1.06
N VAL A 91 13.18 7.86 1.52
CA VAL A 91 14.09 6.98 2.24
C VAL A 91 14.28 5.63 1.56
N GLY A 92 13.53 5.36 0.49
CA GLY A 92 13.69 4.09 -0.22
C GLY A 92 12.93 4.07 -1.50
N LYS A 93 13.23 3.06 -2.33
CA LYS A 93 12.60 2.91 -3.63
C LYS A 93 12.57 1.44 -4.01
N ILE A 94 11.48 1.01 -4.59
CA ILE A 94 11.33 -0.35 -5.10
C ILE A 94 11.00 -0.26 -6.58
N VAL A 95 11.80 -0.96 -7.40
CA VAL A 95 11.60 -0.98 -8.84
C VAL A 95 11.49 -2.43 -9.26
N ASN A 96 10.38 -2.77 -9.92
CA ASN A 96 10.08 -4.15 -10.34
C ASN A 96 10.22 -5.15 -9.19
N GLY A 97 9.78 -4.72 -7.99
CA GLY A 97 9.79 -5.58 -6.82
C GLY A 97 11.13 -5.68 -6.11
N VAL A 98 12.16 -5.02 -6.62
CA VAL A 98 13.49 -5.07 -6.04
C VAL A 98 13.76 -3.77 -5.29
N LYS A 99 14.11 -3.90 -4.02
CA LYS A 99 14.36 -2.73 -3.19
C LYS A 99 15.73 -2.16 -3.49
N THR A 100 15.77 -0.86 -3.78
CA THR A 100 17.01 -0.12 -3.89
C THR A 100 17.00 0.94 -2.81
N ILE A 101 18.10 1.13 -2.14
CA ILE A 101 18.18 2.14 -1.11
C ILE A 101 18.78 3.37 -1.72
N GLU A 102 17.96 4.40 -1.78
CA GLU A 102 18.41 5.72 -2.19
C GLU A 102 18.88 6.43 -0.96
N ASN A 103 20.17 6.50 -0.81
CA ASN A 103 20.68 7.16 0.35
C ASN A 103 21.58 8.28 -0.08
N SER A 104 20.98 9.36 -0.44
CA SER A 104 21.70 10.53 -0.93
C SER A 104 22.63 11.13 0.11
N ARG A 105 22.55 10.68 1.30
CA ARG A 105 23.41 11.16 2.36
C ARG A 105 24.46 10.17 2.74
N GLN A 106 24.50 9.25 2.08
CA GLN A 106 25.32 8.26 2.40
C GLN A 106 26.33 7.99 1.56
N VAL A 107 26.09 8.40 1.61
CA VAL A 107 26.75 8.13 0.93
C VAL A 107 27.31 7.91 0.68
N PRO A 108 27.71 8.10 0.88
CA PRO A 108 28.36 7.83 0.51
C PRO A 108 28.98 7.60 0.15
N PRO A 109 29.31 7.84 0.13
CA PRO A 109 29.86 7.45 -0.35
C PRO A 109 30.40 7.16 -0.54
N GLU A 110 30.58 7.52 -0.31
CA GLU A 110 31.14 7.21 -0.54
C GLU A 110 31.10 6.56 -0.70
N LEU A 111 30.78 6.97 -0.41
CA LEU A 111 30.83 6.47 -0.77
C LEU A 111 30.53 5.95 -1.06
N GLU A 112 30.49 6.23 -1.15
CA GLU A 112 30.56 5.94 -1.70
C GLU A 112 30.56 5.57 -2.11
N VAL A 113 30.85 5.77 -1.99
CA VAL A 113 31.24 5.55 -2.69
C VAL A 113 31.36 5.09 -3.10
N ASP A 114 31.46 5.16 -2.95
CA ASP A 114 31.78 4.87 -3.55
C ASP A 114 31.76 4.28 -3.82
N SER A 115 31.83 4.46 -3.59
CA SER A 115 32.00 4.10 -4.04
C SER A 115 31.92 3.71 -4.37
N ALA A 116 32.11 3.94 -4.12
CA ALA A 116 32.24 3.82 -4.58
C ALA A 116 32.22 3.61 -4.87
N LEU A 117 32.31 3.81 -4.68
CA LEU A 117 32.37 3.86 -5.15
C LEU A 117 32.34 3.75 -5.57
#